data_e713a1149d83708da856a31f93a074f3
#
_entry.id   e713a1149d83708da856a31f93a074f3
#
_cell.length_a   1.000
_cell.length_b   1.000
_cell.length_c   1.000
_cell.angle_alpha   90.00
_cell.angle_beta   90.00
_cell.angle_gamma   90.00
#
_symmetry.space_group_name_H-M   'P 1'
#
loop_
_entity.id
_entity.type
_entity.pdbx_description
1 polymer ?
#
loop_
_entity_poly.entity_id
_entity_poly.type
_entity_poly.pdbx_seq_one_letter_code
_entity_poly.pdbx_strand_id
1 'polypeptide(L)'
;MKFTPEKPSLFGETLESLTERVVEAGFPSFRGKQVMEWLYKKRVDEWDAMSNLPKAFRTWLDGQYILYLTNSLLDKRSDDVTQKFLLELEDKSLIETVLIRAPQTGVGQESSRKTVCVSIQVGCAYGCKFCDSGLAGFKRNLMVAEVVSQLMHICKMEDAHTKRAKEEIASFDNIVFMGMGEPLANYDTLVQTIKILNAEWGLNFGARRITVSTSGLAPRIMQLAQEGVAVRLAISLHGATNEVRSQIMPVNKKYPLEELIPAAKAFKDKHGRMLTLEFIMIEDINDSLDQAKELTKIAR
;
A
#
# COMPACT_ATOMS: atom_id res chain seq x y z
N MET A 1 -12.53 11.10 12.71
CA MET A 1 -13.28 11.96 11.75
C MET A 1 -12.90 11.55 10.33
N LYS A 2 -13.84 11.61 9.38
CA LYS A 2 -13.49 11.49 7.95
C LYS A 2 -12.96 12.85 7.49
N PHE A 3 -11.74 12.89 6.98
CA PHE A 3 -11.22 14.05 6.27
C PHE A 3 -11.83 14.07 4.86
N THR A 4 -12.23 15.24 4.39
CA THR A 4 -12.69 15.44 3.01
C THR A 4 -11.88 16.59 2.44
N PRO A 5 -11.10 16.36 1.37
CA PRO A 5 -10.32 17.42 0.72
C PRO A 5 -11.25 18.45 0.06
N GLU A 6 -10.75 19.65 -0.16
CA GLU A 6 -11.50 20.68 -0.91
C GLU A 6 -11.82 20.24 -2.32
N LYS A 7 -10.85 19.58 -2.97
CA LYS A 7 -11.03 18.93 -4.27
C LYS A 7 -10.51 17.49 -4.21
N PRO A 8 -11.22 16.51 -4.82
CA PRO A 8 -10.70 15.16 -4.91
C PRO A 8 -9.43 15.11 -5.78
N SER A 9 -8.56 14.13 -5.53
CA SER A 9 -7.46 13.85 -6.45
C SER A 9 -7.88 12.82 -7.49
N LEU A 10 -7.39 12.98 -8.71
CA LEU A 10 -7.61 12.02 -9.80
C LEU A 10 -7.10 10.61 -9.50
N PHE A 11 -6.11 10.45 -8.63
CA PHE A 11 -5.63 9.12 -8.22
C PHE A 11 -6.64 8.32 -7.40
N GLY A 12 -7.74 8.91 -6.98
CA GLY A 12 -8.87 8.21 -6.35
C GLY A 12 -9.94 7.72 -7.33
N GLU A 13 -9.90 8.18 -8.59
CA GLU A 13 -10.88 7.83 -9.62
C GLU A 13 -10.52 6.51 -10.32
N THR A 14 -11.55 5.78 -10.73
CA THR A 14 -11.41 4.72 -11.74
C THR A 14 -11.58 5.29 -13.14
N LEU A 15 -11.21 4.54 -14.18
CA LEU A 15 -11.46 4.96 -15.55
C LEU A 15 -12.96 5.15 -15.82
N GLU A 16 -13.80 4.28 -15.25
CA GLU A 16 -15.27 4.35 -15.38
C GLU A 16 -15.79 5.62 -14.73
N SER A 17 -15.50 5.86 -13.44
CA SER A 17 -16.00 7.03 -12.71
C SER A 17 -15.53 8.35 -13.33
N LEU A 18 -14.27 8.42 -13.76
CA LEU A 18 -13.76 9.59 -14.47
C LEU A 18 -14.46 9.78 -15.83
N THR A 19 -14.68 8.68 -16.57
CA THR A 19 -15.33 8.77 -17.90
C THR A 19 -16.76 9.26 -17.76
N GLU A 20 -17.52 8.78 -16.77
CA GLU A 20 -18.88 9.26 -16.48
C GLU A 20 -18.90 10.78 -16.24
N ARG A 21 -18.04 11.27 -15.35
CA ARG A 21 -17.92 12.72 -15.06
C ARG A 21 -17.49 13.55 -16.26
N VAL A 22 -16.59 13.01 -17.09
CA VAL A 22 -16.14 13.65 -18.34
C VAL A 22 -17.31 13.82 -19.32
N VAL A 23 -18.14 12.78 -19.47
CA VAL A 23 -19.34 12.81 -20.34
C VAL A 23 -20.39 13.77 -19.79
N GLU A 24 -20.67 13.73 -18.49
CA GLU A 24 -21.58 14.66 -17.81
C GLU A 24 -21.17 16.13 -18.00
N ALA A 25 -19.86 16.40 -18.05
CA ALA A 25 -19.32 17.73 -18.32
C ALA A 25 -19.32 18.11 -19.82
N GLY A 26 -19.87 17.27 -20.70
CA GLY A 26 -20.00 17.54 -22.14
C GLY A 26 -18.75 17.23 -22.96
N PHE A 27 -17.76 16.51 -22.41
CA PHE A 27 -16.56 16.12 -23.15
C PHE A 27 -16.65 14.68 -23.68
N PRO A 28 -15.93 14.34 -24.75
CA PRO A 28 -15.93 12.98 -25.29
C PRO A 28 -15.39 11.94 -24.30
N SER A 29 -16.00 10.77 -24.20
CA SER A 29 -15.69 9.69 -23.26
C SER A 29 -14.22 9.23 -23.31
N PHE A 30 -13.59 9.20 -24.49
CA PHE A 30 -12.19 8.78 -24.65
C PHE A 30 -11.19 9.70 -23.92
N ARG A 31 -11.60 10.90 -23.50
CA ARG A 31 -10.77 11.82 -22.73
C ARG A 31 -10.42 11.25 -21.35
N GLY A 32 -11.30 10.46 -20.72
CA GLY A 32 -10.98 9.77 -19.48
C GLY A 32 -9.74 8.89 -19.62
N LYS A 33 -9.67 8.07 -20.67
CA LYS A 33 -8.50 7.22 -20.93
C LYS A 33 -7.21 8.03 -21.18
N GLN A 34 -7.31 9.15 -21.90
CA GLN A 34 -6.15 10.03 -22.11
C GLN A 34 -5.64 10.63 -20.80
N VAL A 35 -6.53 11.03 -19.88
CA VAL A 35 -6.13 11.53 -18.56
C VAL A 35 -5.40 10.45 -17.77
N MET A 36 -5.94 9.21 -17.71
CA MET A 36 -5.29 8.11 -17.02
C MET A 36 -3.89 7.80 -17.59
N GLU A 37 -3.71 7.90 -18.89
CA GLU A 37 -2.39 7.75 -19.52
C GLU A 37 -1.41 8.84 -19.07
N TRP A 38 -1.84 10.10 -18.99
CA TRP A 38 -1.01 11.18 -18.47
C TRP A 38 -0.65 11.00 -16.99
N LEU A 39 -1.58 10.52 -16.18
CA LEU A 39 -1.34 10.28 -14.75
C LEU A 39 -0.36 9.15 -14.50
N TYR A 40 -0.67 7.95 -15.02
CA TYR A 40 0.05 6.74 -14.62
C TYR A 40 1.26 6.42 -15.49
N LYS A 41 1.22 6.73 -16.80
CA LYS A 41 2.32 6.42 -17.71
C LYS A 41 3.28 7.59 -17.87
N LYS A 42 2.77 8.81 -18.03
CA LYS A 42 3.59 10.00 -18.24
C LYS A 42 3.92 10.74 -16.93
N ARG A 43 3.12 10.54 -15.87
CA ARG A 43 3.34 11.04 -14.50
C ARG A 43 3.53 12.53 -14.41
N VAL A 44 2.69 13.27 -15.14
CA VAL A 44 2.71 14.72 -15.12
C VAL A 44 2.23 15.25 -13.78
N ASP A 45 2.75 16.39 -13.35
CA ASP A 45 2.37 17.13 -12.15
C ASP A 45 1.69 18.47 -12.45
N GLU A 46 1.56 18.80 -13.74
CA GLU A 46 0.92 20.02 -14.19
C GLU A 46 -0.10 19.72 -15.30
N TRP A 47 -1.24 20.39 -15.26
CA TRP A 47 -2.30 20.24 -16.26
C TRP A 47 -1.84 20.60 -17.67
N ASP A 48 -1.00 21.63 -17.79
CA ASP A 48 -0.51 22.11 -19.08
C ASP A 48 0.45 21.14 -19.78
N ALA A 49 1.08 20.23 -19.04
CA ALA A 49 1.87 19.15 -19.63
C ALA A 49 1.02 18.16 -20.44
N MET A 50 -0.30 18.09 -20.21
CA MET A 50 -1.24 17.22 -20.93
C MET A 50 -1.54 17.78 -22.33
N SER A 51 -0.54 17.87 -23.19
CA SER A 51 -0.52 18.64 -24.45
C SER A 51 -1.56 18.21 -25.50
N ASN A 52 -2.01 16.95 -25.49
CA ASN A 52 -3.05 16.45 -26.41
C ASN A 52 -4.48 16.66 -25.89
N LEU A 53 -4.64 17.25 -24.69
CA LEU A 53 -5.94 17.63 -24.16
C LEU A 53 -6.28 19.08 -24.50
N PRO A 54 -7.51 19.38 -24.96
CA PRO A 54 -7.93 20.75 -25.22
C PRO A 54 -7.82 21.62 -23.96
N LYS A 55 -7.48 22.91 -24.15
CA LYS A 55 -7.35 23.86 -23.02
C LYS A 55 -8.60 23.91 -22.16
N ALA A 56 -9.80 23.97 -22.77
CA ALA A 56 -11.06 23.98 -22.03
C ALA A 56 -11.23 22.75 -21.13
N PHE A 57 -10.79 21.57 -21.60
CA PHE A 57 -10.85 20.35 -20.81
C PHE A 57 -9.83 20.34 -19.65
N ARG A 58 -8.60 20.82 -19.88
CA ARG A 58 -7.61 20.99 -18.82
C ARG A 58 -8.08 21.98 -17.74
N THR A 59 -8.69 23.10 -18.15
CA THR A 59 -9.29 24.06 -17.22
C THR A 59 -10.42 23.45 -16.39
N TRP A 60 -11.25 22.61 -17.02
CA TRP A 60 -12.29 21.87 -16.30
C TRP A 60 -11.69 20.90 -15.29
N LEU A 61 -10.67 20.11 -15.68
CA LEU A 61 -9.98 19.18 -14.77
C LEU A 61 -9.40 19.93 -13.56
N ASP A 62 -8.69 21.04 -13.79
CA ASP A 62 -8.12 21.87 -12.73
C ASP A 62 -9.19 22.43 -11.78
N GLY A 63 -10.37 22.77 -12.32
CA GLY A 63 -11.53 23.19 -11.53
C GLY A 63 -12.10 22.10 -10.63
N GLN A 64 -12.02 20.83 -11.03
CA GLN A 64 -12.64 19.70 -10.35
C GLN A 64 -11.69 18.90 -9.47
N TYR A 65 -10.40 18.84 -9.82
CA TYR A 65 -9.44 17.92 -9.22
C TYR A 65 -8.12 18.58 -8.85
N ILE A 66 -7.38 17.89 -7.97
CA ILE A 66 -5.94 18.10 -7.78
C ILE A 66 -5.18 16.87 -8.27
N LEU A 67 -3.92 17.04 -8.67
CA LEU A 67 -3.10 15.92 -9.14
C LEU A 67 -2.53 15.11 -7.98
N TYR A 68 -1.85 15.74 -7.05
CA TYR A 68 -1.17 15.08 -5.93
C TYR A 68 -1.70 15.56 -4.58
N LEU A 69 -1.82 14.61 -3.62
CA LEU A 69 -2.28 14.85 -2.24
C LEU A 69 -1.14 14.82 -1.22
N THR A 70 0.10 14.59 -1.65
CA THR A 70 1.24 14.44 -0.74
C THR A 70 2.37 15.37 -1.10
N ASN A 71 2.94 16.03 -0.08
CA ASN A 71 4.17 16.80 -0.19
C ASN A 71 5.28 16.08 0.56
N SER A 72 6.44 15.87 -0.08
CA SER A 72 7.59 15.29 0.60
C SER A 72 8.26 16.36 1.46
N LEU A 73 8.27 16.16 2.78
CA LEU A 73 8.95 17.05 3.73
C LEU A 73 10.39 16.60 4.00
N LEU A 74 10.63 15.30 3.97
CA LEU A 74 11.94 14.71 4.27
C LEU A 74 12.16 13.48 3.40
N ASP A 75 13.33 13.44 2.80
CA ASP A 75 13.89 12.29 2.11
C ASP A 75 15.16 11.87 2.84
N LYS A 76 15.13 10.76 3.56
CA LYS A 76 16.27 10.26 4.33
C LYS A 76 16.71 8.92 3.77
N ARG A 77 17.92 8.91 3.23
CA ARG A 77 18.60 7.70 2.76
C ARG A 77 19.50 7.14 3.85
N SER A 78 19.44 5.84 4.08
CA SER A 78 20.36 5.12 4.97
C SER A 78 21.50 4.48 4.17
N ASP A 79 22.54 4.04 4.89
CA ASP A 79 23.75 3.44 4.31
C ASP A 79 23.44 2.12 3.57
N ASP A 80 22.37 1.42 3.94
CA ASP A 80 21.87 0.19 3.32
C ASP A 80 21.02 0.40 2.05
N VAL A 81 21.08 1.62 1.47
CA VAL A 81 20.31 2.05 0.28
C VAL A 81 18.79 2.10 0.46
N THR A 82 18.29 1.89 1.67
CA THR A 82 16.90 2.12 2.04
C THR A 82 16.61 3.62 2.11
N GLN A 83 15.50 4.06 1.57
CA GLN A 83 15.14 5.47 1.51
C GLN A 83 13.74 5.67 2.10
N LYS A 84 13.65 6.48 3.15
CA LYS A 84 12.41 6.80 3.85
C LYS A 84 11.96 8.21 3.53
N PHE A 85 10.71 8.34 3.17
CA PHE A 85 10.03 9.59 2.84
C PHE A 85 9.02 9.91 3.93
N LEU A 86 9.10 11.12 4.48
CA LEU A 86 8.05 11.70 5.31
C LEU A 86 7.17 12.55 4.42
N LEU A 87 5.92 12.13 4.26
CA LEU A 87 4.94 12.78 3.40
C LEU A 87 3.90 13.52 4.24
N GLU A 88 3.71 14.80 3.94
CA GLU A 88 2.62 15.60 4.50
C GLU A 88 1.38 15.48 3.62
N LEU A 89 0.26 15.20 4.26
CA LEU A 89 -1.07 15.17 3.65
C LEU A 89 -1.73 16.56 3.72
N GLU A 90 -2.84 16.74 3.02
CA GLU A 90 -3.55 18.02 2.96
C GLU A 90 -4.03 18.51 4.34
N ASP A 91 -4.43 17.60 5.23
CA ASP A 91 -4.82 17.88 6.63
C ASP A 91 -3.62 18.04 7.57
N LYS A 92 -2.42 18.21 7.04
CA LYS A 92 -1.15 18.31 7.79
C LYS A 92 -0.80 17.05 8.59
N SER A 93 -1.47 15.93 8.36
CA SER A 93 -1.04 14.66 8.90
C SER A 93 0.21 14.17 8.20
N LEU A 94 1.05 13.45 8.93
CA LEU A 94 2.31 12.90 8.43
C LEU A 94 2.19 11.39 8.28
N ILE A 95 2.69 10.88 7.17
CA ILE A 95 2.81 9.44 6.92
C ILE A 95 4.22 9.12 6.38
N GLU A 96 4.62 7.88 6.54
CA GLU A 96 5.89 7.39 6.03
C GLU A 96 5.68 6.44 4.83
N THR A 97 6.57 6.56 3.85
CA THR A 97 6.69 5.62 2.74
C THR A 97 8.15 5.24 2.61
N VAL A 98 8.45 3.97 2.36
CA VAL A 98 9.84 3.50 2.31
C VAL A 98 10.10 2.79 0.99
N LEU A 99 11.17 3.19 0.31
CA LEU A 99 11.73 2.47 -0.83
C LEU A 99 12.89 1.61 -0.34
N ILE A 100 12.72 0.30 -0.39
CA ILE A 100 13.69 -0.70 0.01
C ILE A 100 14.33 -1.26 -1.25
N ARG A 101 15.65 -1.07 -1.40
CA ARG A 101 16.42 -1.71 -2.47
C ARG A 101 17.09 -2.95 -1.92
N ALA A 102 17.00 -4.08 -2.63
CA ALA A 102 17.65 -5.30 -2.19
C ALA A 102 19.17 -5.08 -2.18
N PRO A 103 19.88 -5.52 -1.10
CA PRO A 103 21.33 -5.42 -1.05
C PRO A 103 21.97 -6.22 -2.20
N GLN A 104 23.09 -5.74 -2.68
CA GLN A 104 23.90 -6.47 -3.66
C GLN A 104 24.48 -7.73 -2.99
N THR A 105 24.02 -8.90 -3.40
CA THR A 105 24.55 -10.18 -2.91
C THR A 105 25.44 -10.80 -3.97
N GLY A 106 26.75 -10.65 -3.84
CA GLY A 106 27.75 -11.31 -4.69
C GLY A 106 28.50 -10.40 -5.66
N VAL A 107 29.72 -10.81 -6.00
CA VAL A 107 30.57 -10.12 -6.97
C VAL A 107 29.93 -10.21 -8.35
N GLY A 108 29.50 -9.09 -8.90
CA GLY A 108 29.03 -8.95 -10.28
C GLY A 108 27.52 -9.11 -10.53
N GLN A 109 26.68 -9.25 -9.50
CA GLN A 109 25.21 -9.21 -9.66
C GLN A 109 24.59 -8.09 -8.82
N GLU A 110 24.19 -7.02 -9.47
CA GLU A 110 23.31 -6.02 -8.88
C GLU A 110 21.90 -6.59 -8.74
N SER A 111 21.43 -6.83 -7.52
CA SER A 111 20.01 -7.04 -7.30
C SER A 111 19.32 -5.69 -7.49
N SER A 112 18.64 -5.52 -8.63
CA SER A 112 17.90 -4.29 -8.93
C SER A 112 16.52 -4.26 -8.29
N ARG A 113 16.16 -5.28 -7.47
CA ARG A 113 14.81 -5.40 -6.91
C ARG A 113 14.50 -4.28 -5.92
N LYS A 114 13.44 -3.53 -6.23
CA LYS A 114 12.92 -2.42 -5.45
C LYS A 114 11.55 -2.77 -4.88
N THR A 115 11.37 -2.58 -3.59
CA THR A 115 10.09 -2.81 -2.89
C THR A 115 9.64 -1.49 -2.26
N VAL A 116 8.39 -1.08 -2.52
CA VAL A 116 7.80 0.08 -1.87
C VAL A 116 6.92 -0.37 -0.73
N CYS A 117 7.21 0.13 0.48
CA CYS A 117 6.42 -0.04 1.68
C CYS A 117 5.51 1.17 1.84
N VAL A 118 4.18 0.96 1.81
CA VAL A 118 3.18 2.04 1.85
C VAL A 118 2.37 2.02 3.13
N SER A 119 2.01 3.21 3.58
CA SER A 119 1.07 3.44 4.68
C SER A 119 -0.38 3.42 4.19
N ILE A 120 -1.30 3.02 5.06
CA ILE A 120 -2.74 2.96 4.77
C ILE A 120 -3.62 3.66 5.81
N GLN A 121 -3.02 4.09 6.89
CA GLN A 121 -3.66 4.90 7.94
C GLN A 121 -2.69 5.96 8.44
N VAL A 122 -3.21 7.00 9.06
CA VAL A 122 -2.44 7.91 9.91
C VAL A 122 -2.48 7.33 11.32
N GLY A 123 -1.34 6.76 11.76
CA GLY A 123 -1.27 5.97 12.98
C GLY A 123 -1.94 4.60 12.87
N CYS A 124 -2.20 3.93 14.00
CA CYS A 124 -2.82 2.61 14.03
C CYS A 124 -3.63 2.40 15.32
N ALA A 125 -4.81 1.78 15.21
CA ALA A 125 -5.70 1.53 16.35
C ALA A 125 -5.38 0.25 17.15
N TYR A 126 -4.47 -0.59 16.65
CA TYR A 126 -4.30 -1.94 17.20
C TYR A 126 -3.30 -2.03 18.36
N GLY A 127 -2.49 -1.00 18.60
CA GLY A 127 -1.68 -0.85 19.80
C GLY A 127 -0.65 -1.96 20.04
N CYS A 128 -0.07 -2.52 18.98
CA CYS A 128 1.03 -3.48 19.09
C CYS A 128 2.19 -2.84 19.85
N LYS A 129 2.69 -3.46 20.91
CA LYS A 129 3.62 -2.83 21.85
C LYS A 129 5.03 -2.57 21.30
N PHE A 130 5.38 -3.21 20.21
CA PHE A 130 6.65 -3.06 19.49
C PHE A 130 6.58 -2.09 18.30
N CYS A 131 5.43 -1.48 18.03
CA CYS A 131 5.18 -0.72 16.81
C CYS A 131 4.91 0.75 17.12
N ASP A 132 5.74 1.65 16.59
CA ASP A 132 5.62 3.10 16.79
C ASP A 132 4.28 3.65 16.29
N SER A 133 3.77 3.13 15.15
CA SER A 133 2.46 3.54 14.64
C SER A 133 1.32 3.17 15.59
N GLY A 134 1.46 2.04 16.33
CA GLY A 134 0.49 1.62 17.34
C GLY A 134 0.57 2.48 18.61
N LEU A 135 1.77 2.91 18.99
CA LEU A 135 2.00 3.79 20.14
C LEU A 135 1.54 5.22 19.87
N ALA A 136 1.69 5.72 18.63
CA ALA A 136 1.22 7.03 18.22
C ALA A 136 -0.31 7.16 18.18
N GLY A 137 -1.04 6.03 18.23
CA GLY A 137 -2.49 5.97 18.16
C GLY A 137 -3.04 6.17 16.75
N PHE A 138 -4.35 6.05 16.61
CA PHE A 138 -5.07 6.14 15.34
C PHE A 138 -5.70 7.53 15.16
N LYS A 139 -5.43 8.17 14.04
CA LYS A 139 -6.07 9.44 13.66
C LYS A 139 -7.18 9.22 12.63
N ARG A 140 -6.86 8.62 11.48
CA ARG A 140 -7.82 8.30 10.42
C ARG A 140 -7.30 7.27 9.42
N ASN A 141 -8.21 6.74 8.63
CA ASN A 141 -7.88 5.99 7.43
C ASN A 141 -7.36 6.92 6.33
N LEU A 142 -6.44 6.43 5.50
CA LEU A 142 -6.08 7.08 4.25
C LEU A 142 -7.15 6.84 3.19
N MET A 143 -7.28 7.78 2.27
CA MET A 143 -8.08 7.64 1.05
C MET A 143 -7.27 6.89 -0.02
N VAL A 144 -7.97 6.33 -1.01
CA VAL A 144 -7.35 5.66 -2.16
C VAL A 144 -6.30 6.55 -2.82
N ALA A 145 -6.66 7.81 -3.08
CA ALA A 145 -5.76 8.77 -3.70
C ALA A 145 -4.49 9.03 -2.87
N GLU A 146 -4.58 9.06 -1.54
CA GLU A 146 -3.42 9.24 -0.67
C GLU A 146 -2.49 8.03 -0.70
N VAL A 147 -3.06 6.82 -0.79
CA VAL A 147 -2.25 5.59 -0.92
C VAL A 147 -1.58 5.52 -2.29
N VAL A 148 -2.30 5.80 -3.37
CA VAL A 148 -1.74 5.81 -4.73
C VAL A 148 -0.69 6.91 -4.88
N SER A 149 -0.89 8.09 -4.30
CA SER A 149 0.07 9.20 -4.35
C SER A 149 1.43 8.85 -3.77
N GLN A 150 1.50 8.01 -2.73
CA GLN A 150 2.77 7.50 -2.19
C GLN A 150 3.57 6.75 -3.27
N LEU A 151 2.91 5.86 -4.00
CA LEU A 151 3.53 5.06 -5.07
C LEU A 151 3.95 5.95 -6.24
N MET A 152 3.11 6.90 -6.62
CA MET A 152 3.41 7.83 -7.70
C MET A 152 4.56 8.79 -7.35
N HIS A 153 4.69 9.18 -6.07
CA HIS A 153 5.85 9.93 -5.58
C HIS A 153 7.16 9.16 -5.81
N ILE A 154 7.19 7.87 -5.42
CA ILE A 154 8.35 7.00 -5.65
C ILE A 154 8.64 6.84 -7.15
N CYS A 155 7.61 6.63 -7.98
CA CYS A 155 7.78 6.53 -9.42
C CYS A 155 8.43 7.79 -10.02
N LYS A 156 7.97 8.98 -9.64
CA LYS A 156 8.56 10.26 -10.12
C LYS A 156 10.02 10.43 -9.68
N MET A 157 10.29 10.13 -8.42
CA MET A 157 11.63 10.22 -7.87
C MET A 157 12.61 9.28 -8.60
N GLU A 158 12.21 8.03 -8.82
CA GLU A 158 13.04 7.05 -9.54
C GLU A 158 13.23 7.43 -11.02
N ASP A 159 12.20 7.96 -11.69
CA ASP A 159 12.29 8.43 -13.08
C ASP A 159 13.27 9.60 -13.23
N ALA A 160 13.41 10.45 -12.22
CA ALA A 160 14.39 11.55 -12.23
C ALA A 160 15.85 11.03 -12.11
N HIS A 161 16.07 9.86 -11.52
CA HIS A 161 17.38 9.28 -11.29
C HIS A 161 17.79 8.24 -12.36
N THR A 162 16.82 7.61 -13.00
CA THR A 162 17.08 6.54 -13.99
C THR A 162 16.30 6.80 -15.28
N LYS A 163 16.97 6.66 -16.44
CA LYS A 163 16.25 6.64 -17.72
C LYS A 163 15.40 5.36 -17.75
N ARG A 164 14.12 5.50 -17.45
CA ARG A 164 13.15 4.42 -17.53
C ARG A 164 13.05 3.88 -18.97
N ALA A 165 13.04 2.55 -19.12
CA ALA A 165 12.65 1.93 -20.38
C ALA A 165 11.20 2.33 -20.71
N LYS A 166 10.90 2.64 -21.99
CA LYS A 166 9.57 3.12 -22.43
C LYS A 166 8.42 2.17 -22.09
N GLU A 167 8.73 0.90 -21.83
CA GLU A 167 7.77 -0.18 -21.59
C GLU A 167 7.49 -0.43 -20.10
N GLU A 168 8.33 0.08 -19.19
CA GLU A 168 8.13 -0.08 -17.75
C GLU A 168 7.16 0.96 -17.21
N ILE A 169 6.02 0.48 -16.68
CA ILE A 169 5.01 1.36 -16.10
C ILE A 169 5.33 1.70 -14.64
N ALA A 170 5.83 0.74 -13.84
CA ALA A 170 6.25 0.98 -12.46
C ALA A 170 7.78 1.02 -12.34
N SER A 171 8.32 1.91 -11.50
CA SER A 171 9.75 2.06 -11.25
C SER A 171 10.23 1.21 -10.05
N PHE A 172 9.42 0.24 -9.64
CA PHE A 172 9.67 -0.72 -8.56
C PHE A 172 9.05 -2.08 -8.87
N ASP A 173 9.50 -3.12 -8.15
CA ASP A 173 9.14 -4.52 -8.43
C ASP A 173 8.05 -5.06 -7.51
N ASN A 174 7.98 -4.59 -6.27
CA ASN A 174 7.02 -5.07 -5.28
C ASN A 174 6.41 -3.91 -4.49
N ILE A 175 5.20 -4.15 -4.00
CA ILE A 175 4.50 -3.27 -3.05
C ILE A 175 4.20 -4.11 -1.80
N VAL A 176 4.45 -3.53 -0.63
CA VAL A 176 4.05 -4.13 0.65
C VAL A 176 3.24 -3.12 1.45
N PHE A 177 2.06 -3.52 1.90
CA PHE A 177 1.24 -2.76 2.84
C PHE A 177 1.70 -3.11 4.26
N MET A 178 2.87 -2.56 4.62
CA MET A 178 3.56 -2.80 5.90
C MET A 178 4.06 -1.49 6.55
N GLY A 179 3.59 -0.35 6.03
CA GLY A 179 3.82 0.96 6.62
C GLY A 179 2.86 1.23 7.77
N MET A 180 2.47 2.48 7.96
CA MET A 180 1.58 2.87 9.05
C MET A 180 0.16 2.35 8.84
N GLY A 181 -0.40 1.70 9.87
CA GLY A 181 -1.79 1.25 9.93
C GLY A 181 -2.02 -0.24 9.66
N GLU A 182 -3.24 -0.69 9.94
CA GLU A 182 -3.70 -2.05 9.66
C GLU A 182 -4.47 -2.06 8.32
N PRO A 183 -3.95 -2.73 7.28
CA PRO A 183 -4.57 -2.71 5.96
C PRO A 183 -6.00 -3.23 5.94
N LEU A 184 -6.29 -4.29 6.68
CA LEU A 184 -7.62 -4.88 6.70
C LEU A 184 -8.64 -4.06 7.51
N ALA A 185 -8.19 -3.06 8.29
CA ALA A 185 -9.08 -2.10 8.93
C ALA A 185 -9.51 -0.95 7.99
N ASN A 186 -8.73 -0.69 6.94
CA ASN A 186 -9.09 0.24 5.85
C ASN A 186 -9.42 -0.55 4.57
N TYR A 187 -10.31 -1.52 4.69
CA TYR A 187 -10.56 -2.59 3.74
C TYR A 187 -10.94 -2.10 2.35
N ASP A 188 -11.95 -1.22 2.26
CA ASP A 188 -12.48 -0.75 0.97
C ASP A 188 -11.42 0.05 0.21
N THR A 189 -10.66 0.90 0.91
CA THR A 189 -9.53 1.63 0.34
C THR A 189 -8.44 0.67 -0.15
N LEU A 190 -8.11 -0.35 0.64
CA LEU A 190 -7.11 -1.36 0.25
C LEU A 190 -7.51 -2.06 -1.04
N VAL A 191 -8.73 -2.59 -1.10
CA VAL A 191 -9.22 -3.35 -2.27
C VAL A 191 -9.31 -2.45 -3.50
N GLN A 192 -9.84 -1.24 -3.36
CA GLN A 192 -9.92 -0.30 -4.48
C GLN A 192 -8.53 0.12 -4.97
N THR A 193 -7.59 0.38 -4.06
CA THR A 193 -6.19 0.67 -4.42
C THR A 193 -5.59 -0.48 -5.23
N ILE A 194 -5.74 -1.74 -4.77
CA ILE A 194 -5.23 -2.91 -5.49
C ILE A 194 -5.84 -3.00 -6.90
N LYS A 195 -7.15 -2.78 -7.04
CA LYS A 195 -7.83 -2.79 -8.34
C LYS A 195 -7.27 -1.72 -9.29
N ILE A 196 -7.05 -0.50 -8.81
CA ILE A 196 -6.44 0.60 -9.59
C ILE A 196 -5.00 0.23 -10.00
N LEU A 197 -4.21 -0.29 -9.07
CA LEU A 197 -2.82 -0.67 -9.37
C LEU A 197 -2.73 -1.80 -10.41
N ASN A 198 -3.68 -2.76 -10.40
CA ASN A 198 -3.71 -3.87 -11.35
C ASN A 198 -4.28 -3.46 -12.72
N ALA A 199 -5.08 -2.42 -12.81
CA ALA A 199 -5.75 -2.02 -14.02
C ALA A 199 -4.74 -1.63 -15.14
N GLU A 200 -5.03 -2.00 -16.39
CA GLU A 200 -4.20 -1.66 -17.55
C GLU A 200 -4.07 -0.15 -17.78
N TRP A 201 -5.09 0.60 -17.41
CA TRP A 201 -5.10 2.06 -17.44
C TRP A 201 -4.39 2.70 -16.22
N GLY A 202 -4.16 1.93 -15.15
CA GLY A 202 -3.41 2.31 -13.96
C GLY A 202 -1.92 2.00 -14.10
N LEU A 203 -1.33 1.41 -13.04
CA LEU A 203 0.08 1.00 -13.08
C LEU A 203 0.30 -0.35 -13.78
N ASN A 204 -0.76 -1.06 -14.18
CA ASN A 204 -0.68 -2.43 -14.73
C ASN A 204 0.22 -3.35 -13.88
N PHE A 205 0.12 -3.20 -12.57
CA PHE A 205 1.01 -3.82 -11.61
C PHE A 205 0.43 -5.16 -11.16
N GLY A 206 1.14 -6.24 -11.42
CA GLY A 206 0.65 -7.59 -11.15
C GLY A 206 0.37 -7.83 -9.66
N ALA A 207 -0.84 -8.31 -9.32
CA ALA A 207 -1.26 -8.57 -7.94
C ALA A 207 -0.30 -9.48 -7.15
N ARG A 208 0.40 -10.37 -7.84
CA ARG A 208 1.43 -11.27 -7.26
C ARG A 208 2.62 -10.54 -6.65
N ARG A 209 2.81 -9.29 -7.02
CA ARG A 209 3.87 -8.41 -6.52
C ARG A 209 3.39 -7.52 -5.38
N ILE A 210 2.12 -7.67 -4.97
CA ILE A 210 1.52 -6.93 -3.84
C ILE A 210 1.40 -7.88 -2.65
N THR A 211 1.94 -7.47 -1.50
CA THR A 211 1.78 -8.18 -0.24
C THR A 211 0.95 -7.32 0.70
N VAL A 212 -0.13 -7.89 1.21
CA VAL A 212 -0.93 -7.31 2.30
C VAL A 212 -0.48 -7.95 3.60
N SER A 213 0.03 -7.16 4.54
CA SER A 213 0.31 -7.62 5.91
C SER A 213 -0.89 -7.33 6.79
N THR A 214 -1.13 -8.15 7.80
CA THR A 214 -2.19 -7.93 8.77
C THR A 214 -1.79 -8.42 10.16
N SER A 215 -2.22 -7.69 11.15
CA SER A 215 -2.12 -8.10 12.55
C SER A 215 -3.07 -9.26 12.92
N GLY A 216 -3.97 -9.66 12.00
CA GLY A 216 -4.78 -10.86 12.16
C GLY A 216 -6.29 -10.61 12.32
N LEU A 217 -6.87 -9.74 11.52
CA LEU A 217 -8.33 -9.53 11.47
C LEU A 217 -9.00 -10.70 10.73
N ALA A 218 -9.20 -11.84 11.42
CA ALA A 218 -9.66 -13.09 10.82
C ALA A 218 -10.89 -12.95 9.91
N PRO A 219 -11.99 -12.25 10.27
CA PRO A 219 -13.13 -12.06 9.36
C PRO A 219 -12.77 -11.31 8.08
N ARG A 220 -11.85 -10.34 8.16
CA ARG A 220 -11.40 -9.57 7.00
C ARG A 220 -10.44 -10.37 6.10
N ILE A 221 -9.64 -11.27 6.66
CA ILE A 221 -8.85 -12.23 5.89
C ILE A 221 -9.78 -13.12 5.06
N MET A 222 -10.85 -13.64 5.66
CA MET A 222 -11.87 -14.44 4.97
C MET A 222 -12.57 -13.64 3.87
N GLN A 223 -12.87 -12.37 4.12
CA GLN A 223 -13.46 -11.48 3.11
C GLN A 223 -12.48 -11.25 1.95
N LEU A 224 -11.20 -10.97 2.22
CA LEU A 224 -10.17 -10.77 1.20
C LEU A 224 -9.98 -12.02 0.33
N ALA A 225 -10.14 -13.21 0.90
CA ALA A 225 -10.09 -14.45 0.15
C ALA A 225 -11.18 -14.54 -0.94
N GLN A 226 -12.30 -13.82 -0.80
CA GLN A 226 -13.41 -13.82 -1.76
C GLN A 226 -13.37 -12.68 -2.79
N GLU A 227 -12.49 -11.67 -2.60
CA GLU A 227 -12.41 -10.48 -3.47
C GLU A 227 -11.89 -10.75 -4.89
N GLY A 228 -11.35 -11.92 -5.16
CA GLY A 228 -10.78 -12.25 -6.46
C GLY A 228 -9.45 -11.56 -6.78
N VAL A 229 -8.86 -10.80 -5.83
CA VAL A 229 -7.55 -10.17 -5.98
C VAL A 229 -6.45 -11.13 -5.54
N ALA A 230 -5.57 -11.50 -6.46
CA ALA A 230 -4.55 -12.53 -6.22
C ALA A 230 -3.28 -11.97 -5.54
N VAL A 231 -3.42 -11.26 -4.45
CA VAL A 231 -2.30 -10.72 -3.66
C VAL A 231 -1.62 -11.78 -2.80
N ARG A 232 -0.45 -11.46 -2.25
CA ARG A 232 0.20 -12.24 -1.18
C ARG A 232 -0.33 -11.77 0.17
N LEU A 233 -0.43 -12.68 1.12
CA LEU A 233 -0.80 -12.37 2.51
C LEU A 233 0.38 -12.66 3.44
N ALA A 234 0.69 -11.70 4.29
CA ALA A 234 1.61 -11.83 5.40
C ALA A 234 0.83 -11.68 6.73
N ILE A 235 1.08 -12.54 7.67
CA ILE A 235 0.48 -12.50 9.00
C ILE A 235 1.54 -12.05 9.99
N SER A 236 1.35 -10.92 10.62
CA SER A 236 2.12 -10.47 11.77
C SER A 236 1.76 -11.33 12.98
N LEU A 237 2.42 -12.50 13.07
CA LEU A 237 2.14 -13.50 14.11
C LEU A 237 2.73 -13.11 15.45
N HIS A 238 4.05 -12.93 15.50
CA HIS A 238 4.88 -12.43 16.61
C HIS A 238 4.77 -13.17 17.96
N GLY A 239 3.84 -14.12 18.09
CA GLY A 239 3.69 -15.01 19.23
C GLY A 239 3.04 -16.31 18.80
N ALA A 240 3.60 -17.45 19.20
CA ALA A 240 3.14 -18.77 18.79
C ALA A 240 2.08 -19.35 19.76
N THR A 241 1.78 -18.67 20.86
CA THR A 241 0.70 -18.98 21.78
C THR A 241 -0.15 -17.75 22.06
N ASN A 242 -1.40 -17.94 22.47
CA ASN A 242 -2.31 -16.82 22.76
C ASN A 242 -1.81 -15.95 23.93
N GLU A 243 -1.17 -16.54 24.91
CA GLU A 243 -0.62 -15.85 26.09
C GLU A 243 0.44 -14.83 25.63
N VAL A 244 1.45 -15.30 24.92
CA VAL A 244 2.55 -14.46 24.43
C VAL A 244 2.03 -13.46 23.41
N ARG A 245 1.22 -13.89 22.47
CA ARG A 245 0.69 -12.99 21.43
C ARG A 245 -0.20 -11.89 22.02
N SER A 246 -1.06 -12.21 23.00
CA SER A 246 -1.92 -11.20 23.65
C SER A 246 -1.13 -10.19 24.49
N GLN A 247 0.07 -10.56 24.94
CA GLN A 247 0.95 -9.67 25.69
C GLN A 247 1.48 -8.52 24.82
N ILE A 248 1.80 -8.80 23.54
CA ILE A 248 2.44 -7.86 22.63
C ILE A 248 1.50 -7.33 21.54
N MET A 249 0.44 -8.07 21.20
CA MET A 249 -0.55 -7.73 20.18
C MET A 249 -1.97 -7.79 20.75
N PRO A 250 -2.55 -6.66 21.18
CA PRO A 250 -3.89 -6.64 21.79
C PRO A 250 -5.00 -7.18 20.87
N VAL A 251 -4.82 -7.17 19.55
CA VAL A 251 -5.78 -7.73 18.57
C VAL A 251 -6.06 -9.21 18.82
N ASN A 252 -5.11 -9.96 19.39
CA ASN A 252 -5.27 -11.38 19.70
C ASN A 252 -6.40 -11.67 20.71
N LYS A 253 -6.72 -10.71 21.59
CA LYS A 253 -7.86 -10.85 22.53
C LYS A 253 -9.19 -10.92 21.80
N LYS A 254 -9.29 -10.32 20.61
CA LYS A 254 -10.49 -10.31 19.78
C LYS A 254 -10.47 -11.43 18.73
N TYR A 255 -9.31 -11.72 18.17
CA TYR A 255 -9.11 -12.75 17.15
C TYR A 255 -7.93 -13.65 17.58
N PRO A 256 -8.18 -14.65 18.45
CA PRO A 256 -7.15 -15.56 18.93
C PRO A 256 -6.63 -16.48 17.81
N LEU A 257 -5.56 -17.22 18.08
CA LEU A 257 -4.92 -18.09 17.08
C LEU A 257 -5.89 -19.12 16.49
N GLU A 258 -6.86 -19.60 17.28
CA GLU A 258 -7.90 -20.55 16.85
C GLU A 258 -8.84 -19.99 15.76
N GLU A 259 -8.96 -18.66 15.65
CA GLU A 259 -9.69 -17.98 14.58
C GLU A 259 -8.75 -17.54 13.45
N LEU A 260 -7.58 -17.02 13.82
CA LEU A 260 -6.61 -16.48 12.86
C LEU A 260 -6.05 -17.56 11.94
N ILE A 261 -5.60 -18.70 12.49
CA ILE A 261 -4.93 -19.72 11.70
C ILE A 261 -5.88 -20.38 10.68
N PRO A 262 -7.12 -20.75 11.03
CA PRO A 262 -8.09 -21.23 10.05
C PRO A 262 -8.38 -20.20 8.95
N ALA A 263 -8.52 -18.91 9.28
CA ALA A 263 -8.76 -17.87 8.30
C ALA A 263 -7.57 -17.72 7.32
N ALA A 264 -6.35 -17.78 7.84
CA ALA A 264 -5.13 -17.74 7.03
C ALA A 264 -5.02 -18.97 6.11
N LYS A 265 -5.33 -20.16 6.60
CA LYS A 265 -5.39 -21.40 5.80
C LYS A 265 -6.44 -21.31 4.68
N ALA A 266 -7.64 -20.84 5.00
CA ALA A 266 -8.69 -20.65 4.00
C ALA A 266 -8.27 -19.68 2.89
N PHE A 267 -7.57 -18.59 3.22
CA PHE A 267 -6.99 -17.69 2.22
C PHE A 267 -5.95 -18.41 1.34
N LYS A 268 -5.04 -19.17 1.96
CA LYS A 268 -4.01 -19.96 1.26
C LYS A 268 -4.67 -20.95 0.29
N ASP A 269 -5.65 -21.72 0.75
CA ASP A 269 -6.31 -22.75 -0.04
C ASP A 269 -7.06 -22.15 -1.24
N LYS A 270 -7.71 -21.00 -1.04
CA LYS A 270 -8.42 -20.29 -2.11
C LYS A 270 -7.49 -19.75 -3.20
N HIS A 271 -6.32 -19.25 -2.82
CA HIS A 271 -5.39 -18.59 -3.76
C HIS A 271 -4.23 -19.48 -4.21
N GLY A 272 -4.04 -20.65 -3.62
CA GLY A 272 -2.96 -21.59 -3.95
C GLY A 272 -1.56 -21.02 -3.72
N ARG A 273 -1.39 -20.13 -2.71
CA ARG A 273 -0.14 -19.41 -2.47
C ARG A 273 0.36 -19.61 -1.06
N MET A 274 1.69 -19.57 -0.91
CA MET A 274 2.29 -19.55 0.43
C MET A 274 1.91 -18.28 1.17
N LEU A 275 1.62 -18.44 2.47
CA LEU A 275 1.52 -17.37 3.44
C LEU A 275 2.91 -17.03 3.96
N THR A 276 3.11 -15.78 4.33
CA THR A 276 4.26 -15.36 5.12
C THR A 276 3.84 -15.19 6.56
N LEU A 277 4.56 -15.81 7.48
CA LEU A 277 4.42 -15.53 8.91
C LEU A 277 5.57 -14.61 9.32
N GLU A 278 5.24 -13.43 9.82
CA GLU A 278 6.21 -12.48 10.36
C GLU A 278 6.35 -12.70 11.85
N PHE A 279 7.59 -12.79 12.32
CA PHE A 279 7.90 -13.06 13.70
C PHE A 279 9.07 -12.18 14.17
N ILE A 280 8.77 -11.11 14.90
CA ILE A 280 9.79 -10.31 15.58
C ILE A 280 10.24 -11.06 16.83
N MET A 281 11.54 -11.26 17.00
CA MET A 281 12.09 -11.86 18.23
C MET A 281 12.33 -10.77 19.27
N ILE A 282 11.71 -10.92 20.42
CA ILE A 282 11.82 -10.00 21.56
C ILE A 282 12.36 -10.81 22.73
N GLU A 283 13.52 -10.38 23.26
CA GLU A 283 14.23 -11.01 24.35
C GLU A 283 13.31 -11.20 25.56
N ASP A 284 13.40 -12.38 26.19
CA ASP A 284 12.61 -12.80 27.35
C ASP A 284 11.07 -12.83 27.17
N ILE A 285 10.56 -12.63 25.93
CA ILE A 285 9.12 -12.65 25.65
C ILE A 285 8.73 -13.81 24.72
N ASN A 286 9.32 -13.88 23.54
CA ASN A 286 8.91 -14.84 22.51
C ASN A 286 10.07 -15.59 21.84
N ASP A 287 11.27 -15.49 22.37
CA ASP A 287 12.51 -16.08 21.85
C ASP A 287 12.85 -17.46 22.43
N SER A 288 11.96 -18.02 23.27
CA SER A 288 12.18 -19.31 23.89
C SER A 288 12.07 -20.48 22.90
N LEU A 289 12.75 -21.60 23.21
CA LEU A 289 12.65 -22.85 22.45
C LEU A 289 11.20 -23.37 22.37
N ASP A 290 10.39 -23.14 23.40
CA ASP A 290 9.00 -23.58 23.38
C ASP A 290 8.17 -22.74 22.40
N GLN A 291 8.40 -21.44 22.31
CA GLN A 291 7.78 -20.61 21.26
C GLN A 291 8.22 -21.09 19.87
N ALA A 292 9.48 -21.47 19.67
CA ALA A 292 9.95 -22.00 18.39
C ALA A 292 9.27 -23.34 18.03
N LYS A 293 9.04 -24.23 19.01
CA LYS A 293 8.29 -25.49 18.79
C LYS A 293 6.84 -25.24 18.40
N GLU A 294 6.15 -24.32 19.12
CA GLU A 294 4.76 -23.95 18.77
C GLU A 294 4.68 -23.27 17.39
N LEU A 295 5.61 -22.36 17.06
CA LEU A 295 5.70 -21.76 15.75
C LEU A 295 5.85 -22.81 14.64
N THR A 296 6.64 -23.87 14.89
CA THR A 296 6.82 -24.98 13.95
C THR A 296 5.51 -25.72 13.67
N LYS A 297 4.64 -25.88 14.68
CA LYS A 297 3.32 -26.51 14.52
C LYS A 297 2.38 -25.65 13.68
N ILE A 298 2.44 -24.33 13.85
CA ILE A 298 1.62 -23.36 13.07
C ILE A 298 2.08 -23.31 11.60
N ALA A 299 3.39 -23.41 11.35
CA ALA A 299 3.97 -23.26 10.01
C ALA A 299 3.79 -24.50 9.11
N ARG A 300 3.44 -25.65 9.67
CA ARG A 300 3.12 -26.91 8.96
C ARG A 300 1.68 -26.96 8.48
#